data_1110929e385011ae12335c604eb45387
#
_entry.id   1110929e385011ae12335c604eb45387
#
_cell.length_a   1.000
_cell.length_b   1.000
_cell.length_c   1.000
_cell.angle_alpha   90.00
_cell.angle_beta   90.00
_cell.angle_gamma   90.00
#
_symmetry.space_group_name_H-M   'P 1'
#
loop_
_entity.id
_entity.type
_entity.pdbx_description
1 polymer ?
#
loop_
_entity_poly.entity_id
_entity_poly.type
_entity_poly.pdbx_seq_one_letter_code
_entity_poly.pdbx_strand_id
1 'polypeptide(L)'
;DAAKQGKGVLLITGHFGLWEILGSWLGKNGYPVWGIIQRQGNHGADEFFKELRESYGMKHLYRKSSLDNMYKLLKENNMLILASDQDAKKRGIFVKFFGQPSSTPKGSAIFHI
;
A
#
# COMPACT_ATOMS: atom_id res chain seq x y z
N ASP A 1 7.86 -3.43 16.15
CA ASP A 1 8.36 -2.35 16.98
C ASP A 1 8.06 -0.97 16.41
N ALA A 2 8.02 -0.75 15.09
CA ALA A 2 7.58 0.53 14.51
C ALA A 2 6.13 0.89 14.92
N ALA A 3 5.20 -0.07 14.90
CA ALA A 3 3.81 0.14 15.30
C ALA A 3 3.64 0.61 16.74
N LYS A 4 4.57 0.24 17.64
CA LYS A 4 4.55 0.64 19.06
C LYS A 4 4.93 2.10 19.28
N GLN A 5 5.46 2.77 18.27
CA GLN A 5 5.86 4.18 18.37
C GLN A 5 4.68 5.16 18.26
N GLY A 6 3.49 4.68 17.90
CA GLY A 6 2.29 5.51 17.80
C GLY A 6 2.28 6.56 16.69
N LYS A 7 3.14 6.39 15.68
CA LYS A 7 3.32 7.36 14.58
C LYS A 7 2.76 6.89 13.23
N GLY A 8 2.07 5.75 13.22
CA GLY A 8 1.72 5.06 11.98
C GLY A 8 2.93 4.38 11.32
N VAL A 9 2.67 3.48 10.40
CA VAL A 9 3.72 2.74 9.69
C VAL A 9 3.47 2.77 8.20
N LEU A 10 4.45 3.24 7.44
CA LEU A 10 4.47 3.10 5.99
C LEU A 10 5.28 1.85 5.64
N LEU A 11 4.62 0.83 5.11
CA LEU A 11 5.25 -0.40 4.65
C LEU A 11 5.37 -0.38 3.13
N ILE A 12 6.60 -0.28 2.65
CA ILE A 12 6.89 -0.26 1.21
C ILE A 12 7.22 -1.68 0.76
N THR A 13 6.55 -2.14 -0.28
CA THR A 13 6.70 -3.47 -0.86
C THR A 13 6.71 -3.43 -2.38
N GLY A 14 6.78 -4.60 -3.01
CA GLY A 14 6.68 -4.80 -4.44
C GLY A 14 5.85 -6.03 -4.80
N HIS A 15 5.52 -6.18 -6.09
CA HIS A 15 4.73 -7.28 -6.63
C HIS A 15 5.61 -8.51 -6.91
N PHE A 16 6.28 -9.02 -5.88
CA PHE A 16 7.10 -10.23 -5.99
C PHE A 16 6.78 -11.22 -4.85
N GLY A 17 6.94 -12.49 -5.12
CA GLY A 17 6.57 -13.55 -4.18
C GLY A 17 5.09 -13.53 -3.82
N LEU A 18 4.77 -13.89 -2.61
CA LEU A 18 3.39 -13.94 -2.09
C LEU A 18 2.99 -12.64 -1.39
N TRP A 19 3.16 -11.51 -2.05
CA TRP A 19 2.91 -10.17 -1.50
C TRP A 19 1.47 -9.94 -0.99
N GLU A 20 0.46 -10.59 -1.59
CA GLU A 20 -0.93 -10.55 -1.08
C GLU A 20 -1.06 -11.21 0.30
N ILE A 21 -0.27 -12.25 0.57
CA ILE A 21 -0.29 -12.92 1.88
C ILE A 21 0.28 -12.02 2.97
N LEU A 22 1.22 -11.14 2.65
CA LEU A 22 1.80 -10.22 3.63
C LEU A 22 0.72 -9.34 4.31
N GLY A 23 -0.15 -8.72 3.52
CA GLY A 23 -1.24 -7.89 4.04
C GLY A 23 -2.24 -8.71 4.87
N SER A 24 -2.61 -9.88 4.36
CA SER A 24 -3.52 -10.80 5.04
C SER A 24 -2.93 -11.33 6.36
N TRP A 25 -1.64 -11.66 6.36
CA TRP A 25 -0.94 -12.11 7.57
C TRP A 25 -0.89 -11.01 8.64
N LEU A 26 -0.57 -9.78 8.25
CA LEU A 26 -0.58 -8.64 9.17
C LEU A 26 -1.97 -8.41 9.75
N GLY A 27 -3.02 -8.39 8.92
CA GLY A 27 -4.39 -8.22 9.37
C GLY A 27 -4.82 -9.32 10.36
N LYS A 28 -4.53 -10.59 10.03
CA LYS A 28 -4.85 -11.73 10.88
C LYS A 28 -4.12 -11.69 12.23
N ASN A 29 -2.95 -11.07 12.30
CA ASN A 29 -2.20 -10.89 13.55
C ASN A 29 -2.57 -9.59 14.28
N GLY A 30 -3.68 -8.94 13.93
CA GLY A 30 -4.24 -7.82 14.66
C GLY A 30 -3.58 -6.46 14.35
N TYR A 31 -2.74 -6.37 13.32
CA TYR A 31 -2.22 -5.08 12.90
C TYR A 31 -3.28 -4.29 12.12
N PRO A 32 -3.44 -2.97 12.38
CA PRO A 32 -4.41 -2.13 11.68
C PRO A 32 -3.91 -1.78 10.26
N VAL A 33 -3.92 -2.77 9.37
CA VAL A 33 -3.29 -2.67 8.05
C VAL A 33 -4.28 -2.24 6.97
N TRP A 34 -3.82 -1.30 6.13
CA TRP A 34 -4.51 -0.77 4.96
C TRP A 34 -3.66 -0.92 3.71
N GLY A 35 -4.23 -1.48 2.66
CA GLY A 35 -3.61 -1.55 1.34
C GLY A 35 -4.16 -0.49 0.40
N ILE A 36 -3.29 0.06 -0.46
CA ILE A 36 -3.73 0.91 -1.57
C ILE A 36 -3.95 0.02 -2.78
N ILE A 37 -5.19 -0.09 -3.22
CA ILE A 37 -5.58 -0.98 -4.32
C ILE A 37 -6.16 -0.21 -5.50
N GLN A 38 -6.06 -0.82 -6.67
CA GLN A 38 -6.76 -0.36 -7.86
C GLN A 38 -8.05 -1.18 -8.04
N ARG A 39 -9.15 -0.52 -8.41
CA ARG A 39 -10.38 -1.22 -8.76
C ARG A 39 -10.15 -2.16 -9.92
N GLN A 40 -10.70 -3.34 -9.82
CA GLN A 40 -10.73 -4.29 -10.94
C GLN A 40 -11.79 -3.85 -11.95
N GLY A 41 -11.55 -4.13 -13.24
CA GLY A 41 -12.52 -3.84 -14.29
C GLY A 41 -13.79 -4.69 -14.20
N ASN A 42 -13.70 -5.88 -13.61
CA ASN A 42 -14.83 -6.75 -13.33
C ASN A 42 -15.31 -6.53 -11.90
N HIS A 43 -16.58 -6.13 -11.73
CA HIS A 43 -17.18 -5.84 -10.43
C HIS A 43 -17.18 -7.05 -9.48
N GLY A 44 -17.50 -8.24 -9.99
CA GLY A 44 -17.49 -9.45 -9.16
C GLY A 44 -16.09 -9.81 -8.65
N ALA A 45 -15.07 -9.64 -9.48
CA ALA A 45 -13.68 -9.83 -9.05
C ALA A 45 -13.26 -8.78 -8.02
N ASP A 46 -13.67 -7.52 -8.19
CA ASP A 46 -13.37 -6.44 -7.24
C ASP A 46 -13.94 -6.74 -5.85
N GLU A 47 -15.23 -7.11 -5.80
CA GLU A 47 -15.91 -7.49 -4.54
C GLU A 47 -15.29 -8.75 -3.91
N PHE A 48 -15.02 -9.79 -4.70
CA PHE A 48 -14.37 -11.02 -4.20
C PHE A 48 -13.03 -10.73 -3.50
N PHE A 49 -12.14 -9.98 -4.16
CA PHE A 49 -10.86 -9.64 -3.56
C PHE A 49 -10.97 -8.71 -2.36
N LYS A 50 -11.96 -7.82 -2.36
CA LYS A 50 -12.28 -6.97 -1.22
C LYS A 50 -12.68 -7.81 -0.01
N GLU A 51 -13.71 -8.65 -0.16
CA GLU A 51 -14.20 -9.54 0.89
C GLU A 51 -13.10 -10.47 1.42
N LEU A 52 -12.28 -11.02 0.53
CA LEU A 52 -11.16 -11.88 0.89
C LEU A 52 -10.16 -11.14 1.79
N ARG A 53 -9.75 -9.92 1.44
CA ARG A 53 -8.83 -9.13 2.25
C ARG A 53 -9.44 -8.75 3.60
N GLU A 54 -10.68 -8.31 3.60
CA GLU A 54 -11.41 -7.92 4.81
C GLU A 54 -11.62 -9.10 5.76
N SER A 55 -11.83 -10.33 5.23
CA SER A 55 -11.96 -11.55 6.05
C SER A 55 -10.68 -11.87 6.85
N TYR A 56 -9.52 -11.39 6.36
CA TYR A 56 -8.25 -11.49 7.08
C TYR A 56 -7.90 -10.25 7.90
N GLY A 57 -8.83 -9.28 8.03
CA GLY A 57 -8.62 -8.05 8.80
C GLY A 57 -7.80 -6.98 8.08
N MET A 58 -7.49 -7.15 6.79
CA MET A 58 -6.86 -6.13 5.97
C MET A 58 -7.92 -5.20 5.39
N LYS A 59 -7.83 -3.91 5.70
CA LYS A 59 -8.65 -2.85 5.08
C LYS A 59 -8.00 -2.32 3.81
N HIS A 60 -8.74 -1.56 3.02
CA HIS A 60 -8.19 -0.99 1.80
C HIS A 60 -8.70 0.43 1.52
N LEU A 61 -7.88 1.19 0.82
CA LEU A 61 -8.25 2.43 0.13
C LEU A 61 -8.05 2.23 -1.37
N TYR A 62 -8.94 2.79 -2.14
CA TYR A 62 -8.73 2.83 -3.59
C TYR A 62 -7.69 3.88 -3.96
N ARG A 63 -6.87 3.58 -4.98
CA ARG A 63 -5.78 4.44 -5.47
C ARG A 63 -6.19 5.89 -5.79
N LYS A 64 -7.48 6.13 -6.05
CA LYS A 64 -8.05 7.47 -6.28
C LYS A 64 -8.39 8.21 -4.99
N SER A 65 -8.23 7.59 -3.81
CA SER A 65 -8.43 8.27 -2.54
C SER A 65 -7.42 9.40 -2.37
N SER A 66 -7.85 10.46 -1.68
CA SER A 66 -7.00 11.62 -1.47
C SER A 66 -5.79 11.30 -0.60
N LEU A 67 -4.70 12.04 -0.78
CA LEU A 67 -3.53 11.96 0.10
C LEU A 67 -3.91 12.24 1.55
N ASP A 68 -4.86 13.15 1.79
CA ASP A 68 -5.33 13.49 3.14
C ASP A 68 -5.90 12.28 3.88
N ASN A 69 -6.65 11.41 3.18
CA ASN A 69 -7.16 10.17 3.79
C ASN A 69 -6.02 9.23 4.19
N MET A 70 -4.96 9.14 3.39
CA MET A 70 -3.79 8.34 3.70
C MET A 70 -3.01 8.91 4.89
N TYR A 71 -2.81 10.23 4.93
CA TYR A 71 -2.21 10.92 6.07
C TYR A 71 -3.01 10.73 7.36
N LYS A 72 -4.35 10.83 7.28
CA LYS A 72 -5.23 10.60 8.41
C LYS A 72 -5.04 9.20 8.99
N LEU A 73 -5.01 8.17 8.13
CA LEU A 73 -4.76 6.80 8.56
C LEU A 73 -3.43 6.64 9.30
N LEU A 74 -2.35 7.22 8.78
CA LEU A 74 -1.04 7.18 9.43
C LEU A 74 -1.06 7.91 10.78
N LYS A 75 -1.70 9.07 10.88
CA LYS A 75 -1.86 9.82 12.14
C LYS A 75 -2.65 9.04 13.18
N GLU A 76 -3.58 8.21 12.76
CA GLU A 76 -4.37 7.31 13.61
C GLU A 76 -3.61 6.01 13.96
N ASN A 77 -2.30 5.97 13.76
CA ASN A 77 -1.41 4.83 14.04
C ASN A 77 -1.76 3.56 13.25
N ASN A 78 -2.33 3.70 12.05
CA ASN A 78 -2.51 2.57 11.15
C ASN A 78 -1.25 2.25 10.34
N MET A 79 -1.21 1.06 9.73
CA MET A 79 -0.19 0.65 8.77
C MET A 79 -0.71 0.84 7.35
N LEU A 80 0.04 1.51 6.51
CA LEU A 80 -0.29 1.71 5.09
C LEU A 80 0.70 0.96 4.22
N ILE A 81 0.21 0.02 3.40
CA ILE A 81 1.04 -0.74 2.45
C ILE A 81 1.02 -0.06 1.09
N LEU A 82 2.20 0.24 0.56
CA LEU A 82 2.41 0.76 -0.79
C LEU A 82 3.31 -0.17 -1.60
N ALA A 83 2.81 -0.70 -2.72
CA ALA A 83 3.66 -1.34 -3.72
C ALA A 83 4.24 -0.27 -4.64
N SER A 84 5.55 -0.15 -4.71
CA SER A 84 6.26 0.95 -5.38
C SER A 84 7.22 0.49 -6.47
N ASP A 85 7.08 -0.73 -6.96
CA ASP A 85 7.97 -1.38 -7.93
C ASP A 85 7.52 -1.27 -9.39
N GLN A 86 6.29 -0.84 -9.64
CA GLN A 86 5.78 -0.73 -11.01
C GLN A 86 6.23 0.56 -11.68
N ASP A 87 6.48 0.48 -13.01
CA ASP A 87 6.81 1.64 -13.84
C ASP A 87 5.72 2.72 -13.76
N ALA A 88 6.08 3.88 -13.23
CA ALA A 88 5.19 5.03 -13.11
C ALA A 88 5.09 5.85 -14.40
N LYS A 89 5.80 5.46 -15.46
CA LYS A 89 5.84 6.12 -16.77
C LYS A 89 6.13 7.61 -16.62
N LYS A 90 5.36 8.47 -17.29
CA LYS A 90 5.51 9.94 -17.24
C LYS A 90 5.16 10.57 -15.89
N ARG A 91 4.51 9.83 -14.98
CA ARG A 91 4.07 10.36 -13.65
C ARG A 91 5.06 10.09 -12.53
N GLY A 92 6.08 9.27 -12.80
CA GLY A 92 7.14 8.96 -11.85
C GLY A 92 8.27 9.99 -11.80
N ILE A 93 9.23 9.72 -10.96
CA ILE A 93 10.56 10.34 -11.01
C ILE A 93 11.54 9.30 -11.52
N PHE A 94 12.53 9.74 -12.30
CA PHE A 94 13.58 8.86 -12.77
C PHE A 94 14.69 8.79 -11.73
N VAL A 95 14.91 7.59 -11.22
CA VAL A 95 15.99 7.29 -10.29
C VAL A 95 16.86 6.18 -10.88
N LYS A 96 18.14 6.13 -10.49
CA LYS A 96 19.01 5.03 -10.91
C LYS A 96 18.68 3.78 -10.09
N PHE A 97 18.32 2.71 -10.78
CA PHE A 97 18.10 1.38 -10.21
C PHE A 97 18.99 0.38 -10.96
N PHE A 98 19.94 -0.24 -10.27
CA PHE A 98 20.99 -1.06 -10.89
C PHE A 98 21.71 -0.36 -12.06
N GLY A 99 22.01 0.93 -11.91
CA GLY A 99 22.69 1.73 -12.93
C GLY A 99 21.83 2.20 -14.11
N GLN A 100 20.56 1.78 -14.19
CA GLN A 100 19.62 2.17 -15.24
C GLN A 100 18.59 3.17 -14.72
N PRO A 101 18.17 4.17 -15.52
CA PRO A 101 17.12 5.09 -15.14
C PRO A 101 15.78 4.34 -15.10
N SER A 102 15.10 4.38 -13.95
CA SER A 102 13.81 3.73 -13.73
C SER A 102 12.78 4.74 -13.27
N SER A 103 11.62 4.75 -13.89
CA SER A 103 10.50 5.62 -13.52
C SER A 103 9.81 5.08 -12.27
N THR A 104 10.02 5.74 -11.14
CA THR A 104 9.61 5.28 -9.80
C THR A 104 8.42 6.07 -9.29
N PRO A 105 7.41 5.41 -8.71
CA PRO A 105 6.27 6.08 -8.07
C PRO A 105 6.72 7.01 -6.93
N LYS A 106 6.15 8.21 -6.87
CA LYS A 106 6.47 9.22 -5.85
C LYS A 106 5.81 8.96 -4.49
N GLY A 107 4.80 8.08 -4.45
CA GLY A 107 3.92 7.92 -3.29
C GLY A 107 4.66 7.67 -1.99
N SER A 108 5.62 6.76 -2.00
CA SER A 108 6.41 6.42 -0.81
C SER A 108 7.23 7.61 -0.27
N ALA A 109 7.79 8.43 -1.16
CA ALA A 109 8.57 9.61 -0.76
C ALA A 109 7.70 10.75 -0.21
N ILE A 110 6.47 10.90 -0.70
CA ILE A 110 5.55 11.95 -0.24
C ILE A 110 5.16 11.76 1.23
N PHE A 111 5.10 10.51 1.70
CA PHE A 111 4.73 10.19 3.09
C PHE A 111 5.91 10.18 4.07
N HIS A 112 7.12 10.42 3.57
CA HIS A 112 8.30 10.56 4.42
C HIS A 112 8.37 12.02 4.94
N ILE A 113 7.73 12.28 6.06
CA ILE A 113 7.73 13.57 6.76
C ILE A 113 8.22 13.36 8.19
#